data_871f66360000b5946a99b49d2f71d46f
#
_entry.id   871f66360000b5946a99b49d2f71d46f
#
_cell.length_a   1.000
_cell.length_b   1.000
_cell.length_c   1.000
_cell.angle_alpha   90.00
_cell.angle_beta   90.00
_cell.angle_gamma   90.00
#
_symmetry.space_group_name_H-M   'P 1'
#
loop_
_entity.id
_entity.type
_entity.pdbx_description
1 polymer ?
#
loop_
_entity_poly.entity_id
_entity_poly.type
_entity_poly.pdbx_seq_one_letter_code
_entity_poly.pdbx_strand_id
1 'polypeptide(L)'
;MEFFAIFVSCAKNHKLNMGLVTAKEVAKAINTDKYGFLGTFSGWLLMKVLKISTLNKIYDRNKHLSEVEFLNAILDEFQIKFEIPEEDFKRLPKDGAYITISNHPLGGIDGILLLKLMLEKEPNFKIIANFLLHRIDPMKPYIMPVNPFENHKDAKSSVIGIKETLRHLRDGKPLGMFPAGEVSTYKDGKLVVDKAWEEGAIKVIRKAQVPVVPIYFHAKNSWLFYFLSKISD
;
A
#
# COMPACT_ATOMS: atom_id res chain seq x y z
N MET A 1 -11.40 6.06 3.29
CA MET A 1 -10.84 5.73 4.63
C MET A 1 -11.42 4.44 5.20
N GLU A 2 -12.72 4.16 5.10
CA GLU A 2 -13.29 2.91 5.62
C GLU A 2 -12.75 1.64 4.93
N PHE A 3 -12.49 1.65 3.65
CA PHE A 3 -11.84 0.51 2.97
C PHE A 3 -10.46 0.22 3.56
N PHE A 4 -9.74 1.25 3.91
CA PHE A 4 -8.42 1.15 4.51
C PHE A 4 -8.53 0.85 6.02
N ALA A 5 -9.51 1.43 6.72
CA ALA A 5 -9.81 1.17 8.12
C ALA A 5 -10.32 -0.26 8.35
N ILE A 6 -11.15 -0.80 7.45
CA ILE A 6 -11.59 -2.20 7.46
C ILE A 6 -10.39 -3.14 7.35
N PHE A 7 -9.47 -2.85 6.44
CA PHE A 7 -8.24 -3.63 6.28
C PHE A 7 -7.37 -3.59 7.55
N VAL A 8 -7.40 -2.52 8.29
CA VAL A 8 -6.54 -2.24 9.45
C VAL A 8 -7.03 -2.87 10.74
N SER A 9 -8.31 -2.78 11.02
CA SER A 9 -8.90 -3.42 12.22
C SER A 9 -8.75 -4.95 12.19
N CYS A 10 -8.55 -5.51 11.01
CA CYS A 10 -8.36 -6.94 10.78
C CYS A 10 -7.04 -7.54 11.28
N ALA A 11 -6.05 -6.74 11.65
CA ALA A 11 -4.67 -7.20 11.78
C ALA A 11 -4.31 -7.97 13.07
N LYS A 12 -5.16 -8.03 14.09
CA LYS A 12 -4.76 -8.50 15.42
C LYS A 12 -4.86 -10.01 15.70
N ASN A 13 -5.48 -10.83 14.84
CA ASN A 13 -5.64 -12.26 15.11
C ASN A 13 -5.38 -13.12 13.86
N HIS A 14 -4.17 -13.60 13.70
CA HIS A 14 -3.82 -14.53 12.62
C HIS A 14 -3.56 -15.94 13.14
N LYS A 15 -4.50 -16.85 12.90
CA LYS A 15 -4.27 -18.31 12.81
C LYS A 15 -5.11 -18.85 11.66
N LEU A 16 -4.41 -19.42 10.65
CA LEU A 16 -4.94 -20.31 9.60
C LEU A 16 -6.33 -19.94 9.02
N ASN A 17 -6.40 -18.93 8.18
CA ASN A 17 -7.57 -18.69 7.34
C ASN A 17 -7.15 -18.56 5.88
N MET A 18 -7.89 -19.23 4.98
CA MET A 18 -7.78 -19.01 3.54
C MET A 18 -8.23 -17.57 3.21
N GLY A 19 -7.40 -16.84 2.46
CA GLY A 19 -7.66 -15.48 2.04
C GLY A 19 -7.00 -14.40 2.91
N LEU A 20 -6.81 -13.21 2.33
CA LEU A 20 -6.17 -12.04 2.97
C LEU A 20 -7.02 -11.43 4.10
N VAL A 21 -8.35 -11.45 3.93
CA VAL A 21 -9.32 -10.82 4.83
C VAL A 21 -10.51 -11.73 5.04
N THR A 22 -10.96 -11.86 6.28
CA THR A 22 -12.11 -12.71 6.67
C THR A 22 -13.35 -11.87 7.00
N ALA A 23 -14.54 -12.49 6.91
CA ALA A 23 -15.80 -11.83 7.28
C ALA A 23 -15.82 -11.41 8.77
N LYS A 24 -15.18 -12.16 9.65
CA LYS A 24 -15.07 -11.80 11.07
C LYS A 24 -14.21 -10.56 11.29
N GLU A 25 -13.13 -10.46 10.54
CA GLU A 25 -12.27 -9.28 10.59
C GLU A 25 -13.02 -8.05 10.09
N VAL A 26 -13.74 -8.15 8.96
CA VAL A 26 -14.57 -7.05 8.45
C VAL A 26 -15.64 -6.66 9.45
N ALA A 27 -16.36 -7.64 10.05
CA ALA A 27 -17.35 -7.38 11.08
C ALA A 27 -16.77 -6.62 12.28
N LYS A 28 -15.56 -6.98 12.70
CA LYS A 28 -14.83 -6.29 13.76
C LYS A 28 -14.48 -4.85 13.37
N ALA A 29 -14.05 -4.63 12.13
CA ALA A 29 -13.72 -3.31 11.62
C ALA A 29 -14.91 -2.34 11.62
N ILE A 30 -16.11 -2.85 11.36
CA ILE A 30 -17.35 -2.06 11.39
C ILE A 30 -18.10 -2.16 12.73
N ASN A 31 -17.44 -2.67 13.79
CA ASN A 31 -17.99 -2.79 15.15
C ASN A 31 -19.29 -3.61 15.23
N THR A 32 -19.49 -4.57 14.35
CA THR A 32 -20.66 -5.47 14.35
C THR A 32 -20.38 -6.85 14.90
N ASP A 33 -19.12 -7.20 15.16
CA ASP A 33 -18.70 -8.49 15.71
C ASP A 33 -19.37 -8.85 17.04
N LYS A 34 -19.74 -7.85 17.85
CA LYS A 34 -20.51 -8.00 19.10
C LYS A 34 -21.90 -8.63 18.92
N TYR A 35 -22.45 -8.63 17.70
CA TYR A 35 -23.74 -9.24 17.38
C TYR A 35 -23.60 -10.72 16.90
N GLY A 36 -22.45 -11.35 17.12
CA GLY A 36 -22.21 -12.75 16.84
C GLY A 36 -22.43 -13.13 15.37
N PHE A 37 -23.37 -14.04 15.10
CA PHE A 37 -23.65 -14.51 13.74
C PHE A 37 -24.12 -13.38 12.81
N LEU A 38 -25.01 -12.50 13.27
CA LEU A 38 -25.50 -11.36 12.48
C LEU A 38 -24.36 -10.38 12.13
N GLY A 39 -23.43 -10.16 13.08
CA GLY A 39 -22.25 -9.36 12.82
C GLY A 39 -21.33 -9.99 11.77
N THR A 40 -21.09 -11.29 11.85
CA THR A 40 -20.28 -12.00 10.83
C THR A 40 -20.96 -11.97 9.46
N PHE A 41 -22.29 -12.10 9.42
CA PHE A 41 -23.08 -12.02 8.18
C PHE A 41 -22.98 -10.62 7.55
N SER A 42 -23.06 -9.54 8.36
CA SER A 42 -22.85 -8.18 7.86
C SER A 42 -21.45 -7.99 7.27
N GLY A 43 -20.43 -8.52 7.92
CA GLY A 43 -19.06 -8.53 7.40
C GLY A 43 -18.94 -9.29 6.07
N TRP A 44 -19.57 -10.45 5.95
CA TRP A 44 -19.60 -11.23 4.71
C TRP A 44 -20.32 -10.47 3.58
N LEU A 45 -21.46 -9.84 3.88
CA LEU A 45 -22.20 -9.04 2.90
C LEU A 45 -21.36 -7.86 2.39
N LEU A 46 -20.70 -7.15 3.31
CA LEU A 46 -19.81 -6.06 2.96
C LEU A 46 -18.63 -6.53 2.11
N MET A 47 -18.02 -7.68 2.43
CA MET A 47 -16.97 -8.27 1.60
C MET A 47 -17.43 -8.54 0.16
N LYS A 48 -18.69 -8.95 -0.04
CA LYS A 48 -19.27 -9.13 -1.38
C LYS A 48 -19.47 -7.81 -2.12
N VAL A 49 -20.09 -6.83 -1.44
CA VAL A 49 -20.35 -5.50 -2.01
C VAL A 49 -19.03 -4.83 -2.42
N LEU A 50 -18.03 -4.90 -1.57
CA LEU A 50 -16.70 -4.31 -1.78
C LEU A 50 -15.76 -5.20 -2.63
N LYS A 51 -16.24 -6.34 -3.13
CA LYS A 51 -15.46 -7.31 -3.92
C LYS A 51 -14.19 -7.84 -3.22
N ILE A 52 -14.10 -7.73 -1.88
CA ILE A 52 -12.97 -8.27 -1.10
C ILE A 52 -12.85 -9.79 -1.28
N SER A 53 -13.98 -10.48 -1.42
CA SER A 53 -13.99 -11.92 -1.73
C SER A 53 -13.31 -12.24 -3.08
N THR A 54 -13.37 -11.32 -4.04
CA THR A 54 -12.66 -11.46 -5.32
C THR A 54 -11.16 -11.28 -5.13
N LEU A 55 -10.75 -10.29 -4.34
CA LEU A 55 -9.34 -10.08 -3.97
C LEU A 55 -8.75 -11.32 -3.27
N ASN A 56 -9.46 -11.91 -2.32
CA ASN A 56 -9.04 -13.15 -1.68
C ASN A 56 -8.83 -14.29 -2.68
N LYS A 57 -9.75 -14.48 -3.63
CA LYS A 57 -9.63 -15.51 -4.67
C LYS A 57 -8.44 -15.27 -5.59
N ILE A 58 -8.21 -14.02 -5.98
CA ILE A 58 -7.05 -13.62 -6.79
C ILE A 58 -5.76 -13.94 -6.03
N TYR A 59 -5.67 -13.55 -4.76
CA TYR A 59 -4.53 -13.86 -3.93
C TYR A 59 -4.31 -15.37 -3.80
N ASP A 60 -5.34 -16.14 -3.43
CA ASP A 60 -5.23 -17.59 -3.22
C ASP A 60 -4.78 -18.34 -4.47
N ARG A 61 -5.17 -17.87 -5.67
CA ARG A 61 -4.71 -18.44 -6.95
C ARG A 61 -3.25 -18.14 -7.24
N ASN A 62 -2.76 -16.98 -6.84
CA ASN A 62 -1.47 -16.45 -7.29
C ASN A 62 -0.38 -16.45 -6.20
N LYS A 63 -0.72 -16.67 -4.91
CA LYS A 63 0.22 -16.58 -3.77
C LYS A 63 1.41 -17.55 -3.83
N HIS A 64 1.38 -18.55 -4.70
CA HIS A 64 2.46 -19.51 -4.91
C HIS A 64 3.47 -19.06 -5.96
N LEU A 65 3.19 -17.98 -6.69
CA LEU A 65 4.07 -17.42 -7.70
C LEU A 65 5.26 -16.70 -7.05
N SER A 66 6.34 -16.56 -7.79
CA SER A 66 7.46 -15.71 -7.40
C SER A 66 7.02 -14.22 -7.34
N GLU A 67 7.83 -13.39 -6.72
CA GLU A 67 7.51 -11.98 -6.45
C GLU A 67 7.07 -11.23 -7.71
N VAL A 68 7.89 -11.28 -8.78
CA VAL A 68 7.62 -10.56 -10.04
C VAL A 68 6.46 -11.19 -10.81
N GLU A 69 6.35 -12.51 -10.80
CA GLU A 69 5.24 -13.23 -11.43
C GLU A 69 3.91 -12.91 -10.72
N PHE A 70 3.94 -12.83 -9.38
CA PHE A 70 2.77 -12.42 -8.59
C PHE A 70 2.32 -11.00 -8.95
N LEU A 71 3.25 -10.04 -9.03
CA LEU A 71 2.92 -8.65 -9.40
C LEU A 71 2.31 -8.59 -10.80
N ASN A 72 2.87 -9.32 -11.77
CA ASN A 72 2.31 -9.41 -13.12
C ASN A 72 0.90 -10.03 -13.11
N ALA A 73 0.73 -11.16 -12.43
CA ALA A 73 -0.58 -11.83 -12.34
C ALA A 73 -1.66 -10.92 -11.73
N ILE A 74 -1.32 -10.13 -10.72
CA ILE A 74 -2.26 -9.15 -10.15
C ILE A 74 -2.63 -8.07 -11.16
N LEU A 75 -1.66 -7.51 -11.89
CA LEU A 75 -1.93 -6.48 -12.91
C LEU A 75 -2.79 -7.04 -14.04
N ASP A 76 -2.53 -8.27 -14.48
CA ASP A 76 -3.30 -8.95 -15.52
C ASP A 76 -4.75 -9.25 -15.07
N GLU A 77 -4.94 -9.74 -13.85
CA GLU A 77 -6.28 -10.01 -13.28
C GLU A 77 -7.14 -8.73 -13.19
N PHE A 78 -6.52 -7.60 -12.94
CA PHE A 78 -7.18 -6.29 -12.94
C PHE A 78 -7.20 -5.61 -14.31
N GLN A 79 -6.61 -6.22 -15.34
CA GLN A 79 -6.47 -5.67 -16.69
C GLN A 79 -5.80 -4.30 -16.70
N ILE A 80 -4.83 -4.08 -15.81
CA ILE A 80 -4.13 -2.81 -15.69
C ILE A 80 -3.04 -2.75 -16.75
N LYS A 81 -3.16 -1.76 -17.63
CA LYS A 81 -2.13 -1.40 -18.59
C LYS A 81 -1.47 -0.12 -18.14
N PHE A 82 -0.17 -0.01 -18.32
CA PHE A 82 0.61 1.16 -18.01
C PHE A 82 1.70 1.37 -19.06
N GLU A 83 2.08 2.61 -19.26
CA GLU A 83 3.15 3.01 -20.17
C GLU A 83 4.13 3.91 -19.43
N ILE A 84 5.40 3.74 -19.71
CA ILE A 84 6.46 4.58 -19.16
C ILE A 84 7.34 5.01 -20.32
N PRO A 85 7.56 6.31 -20.50
CA PRO A 85 8.52 6.79 -21.47
C PRO A 85 9.92 6.24 -21.14
N GLU A 86 10.59 5.65 -22.13
CA GLU A 86 11.92 5.08 -21.94
C GLU A 86 12.93 6.11 -21.43
N GLU A 87 12.78 7.38 -21.85
CA GLU A 87 13.62 8.47 -21.41
C GLU A 87 13.47 8.76 -19.91
N ASP A 88 12.28 8.60 -19.35
CA ASP A 88 12.07 8.80 -17.91
C ASP A 88 12.73 7.68 -17.10
N PHE A 89 12.71 6.46 -17.63
CA PHE A 89 13.36 5.33 -17.00
C PHE A 89 14.90 5.45 -16.97
N LYS A 90 15.48 6.13 -17.95
CA LYS A 90 16.93 6.43 -18.01
C LYS A 90 17.39 7.45 -16.97
N ARG A 91 16.46 8.20 -16.37
CA ARG A 91 16.75 9.19 -15.32
C ARG A 91 16.99 8.59 -13.94
N LEU A 92 16.67 7.31 -13.75
CA LEU A 92 16.96 6.62 -12.49
C LEU A 92 18.48 6.56 -12.27
N PRO A 93 18.96 6.79 -11.04
CA PRO A 93 20.36 6.57 -10.70
C PRO A 93 20.79 5.16 -11.11
N LYS A 94 22.00 5.06 -11.67
CA LYS A 94 22.54 3.75 -12.12
C LYS A 94 23.05 2.91 -10.97
N ASP A 95 23.52 3.54 -9.93
CA ASP A 95 24.17 2.90 -8.79
C ASP A 95 23.80 3.61 -7.48
N GLY A 96 23.86 2.87 -6.38
CA GLY A 96 23.70 3.40 -5.04
C GLY A 96 22.25 3.60 -4.61
N ALA A 97 22.09 4.07 -3.38
CA ALA A 97 20.77 4.33 -2.83
C ALA A 97 20.14 5.59 -3.40
N TYR A 98 18.85 5.55 -3.61
CA TYR A 98 17.99 6.69 -3.90
C TYR A 98 16.59 6.47 -3.33
N ILE A 99 15.82 7.52 -3.24
CA ILE A 99 14.41 7.45 -2.79
C ILE A 99 13.52 7.84 -3.96
N THR A 100 12.58 6.96 -4.34
CA THR A 100 11.46 7.39 -5.19
C THR A 100 10.33 7.94 -4.33
N ILE A 101 9.79 9.09 -4.72
CA ILE A 101 8.61 9.69 -4.11
C ILE A 101 7.50 9.77 -5.14
N SER A 102 6.30 9.33 -4.76
CA SER A 102 5.19 9.24 -5.71
C SER A 102 3.90 9.80 -5.12
N ASN A 103 3.03 10.34 -6.00
CA ASN A 103 1.62 10.53 -5.69
C ASN A 103 0.93 9.17 -5.55
N HIS A 104 -0.27 9.13 -4.96
CA HIS A 104 -0.94 7.89 -4.60
C HIS A 104 -2.40 7.80 -5.09
N PRO A 105 -2.64 7.93 -6.42
CA PRO A 105 -4.01 8.02 -6.95
C PRO A 105 -4.82 6.73 -6.87
N LEU A 106 -4.20 5.54 -6.96
CA LEU A 106 -4.89 4.24 -7.04
C LEU A 106 -4.74 3.38 -5.80
N GLY A 107 -3.97 3.81 -4.80
CA GLY A 107 -3.74 3.04 -3.59
C GLY A 107 -2.83 1.83 -3.80
N GLY A 108 -3.26 0.64 -3.38
CA GLY A 108 -2.43 -0.57 -3.46
C GLY A 108 -1.86 -0.87 -4.85
N ILE A 109 -2.55 -0.46 -5.90
CA ILE A 109 -2.11 -0.65 -7.29
C ILE A 109 -0.84 0.18 -7.60
N ASP A 110 -0.73 1.40 -7.08
CA ASP A 110 0.48 2.22 -7.28
C ASP A 110 1.70 1.53 -6.67
N GLY A 111 1.54 0.92 -5.50
CA GLY A 111 2.59 0.14 -4.86
C GLY A 111 3.01 -1.09 -5.66
N ILE A 112 2.04 -1.81 -6.25
CA ILE A 112 2.28 -2.96 -7.12
C ILE A 112 3.02 -2.53 -8.38
N LEU A 113 2.57 -1.45 -9.04
CA LEU A 113 3.22 -0.90 -10.23
C LEU A 113 4.64 -0.45 -9.93
N LEU A 114 4.83 0.29 -8.83
CA LEU A 114 6.16 0.76 -8.43
C LEU A 114 7.11 -0.42 -8.16
N LEU A 115 6.66 -1.43 -7.41
CA LEU A 115 7.47 -2.63 -7.16
C LEU A 115 7.82 -3.35 -8.45
N LYS A 116 6.84 -3.61 -9.34
CA LYS A 116 7.11 -4.26 -10.62
C LYS A 116 8.18 -3.54 -11.42
N LEU A 117 8.03 -2.22 -11.55
CA LEU A 117 8.96 -1.38 -12.30
C LEU A 117 10.38 -1.42 -11.74
N MET A 118 10.48 -1.32 -10.43
CA MET A 118 11.77 -1.14 -9.79
C MET A 118 12.50 -2.47 -9.63
N LEU A 119 11.79 -3.57 -9.33
CA LEU A 119 12.42 -4.88 -9.10
C LEU A 119 13.05 -5.48 -10.36
N GLU A 120 12.67 -5.03 -11.55
CA GLU A 120 13.32 -5.44 -12.81
C GLU A 120 14.78 -4.93 -12.90
N LYS A 121 15.10 -3.81 -12.22
CA LYS A 121 16.45 -3.23 -12.22
C LYS A 121 17.15 -3.34 -10.87
N GLU A 122 16.38 -3.25 -9.80
CA GLU A 122 16.87 -3.12 -8.44
C GLU A 122 16.28 -4.23 -7.54
N PRO A 123 16.87 -5.43 -7.54
CA PRO A 123 16.33 -6.57 -6.77
C PRO A 123 16.20 -6.31 -5.26
N ASN A 124 16.93 -5.33 -4.74
CA ASN A 124 16.88 -4.91 -3.34
C ASN A 124 15.93 -3.74 -3.08
N PHE A 125 15.19 -3.28 -4.10
CA PHE A 125 14.24 -2.20 -3.92
C PHE A 125 13.14 -2.59 -2.93
N LYS A 126 12.79 -1.66 -2.04
CA LYS A 126 11.67 -1.83 -1.11
C LYS A 126 10.76 -0.62 -1.14
N ILE A 127 9.50 -0.81 -0.75
CA ILE A 127 8.58 0.31 -0.53
C ILE A 127 8.20 0.42 0.95
N ILE A 128 8.06 1.65 1.42
CA ILE A 128 7.39 1.92 2.69
C ILE A 128 5.88 1.76 2.46
N ALA A 129 5.26 0.86 3.19
CA ALA A 129 3.84 0.63 3.05
C ALA A 129 3.22 0.18 4.38
N ASN A 130 1.89 0.20 4.43
CA ASN A 130 1.13 -0.27 5.57
C ASN A 130 1.50 -1.73 5.90
N PHE A 131 1.68 -2.04 7.19
CA PHE A 131 2.02 -3.38 7.69
C PHE A 131 1.04 -4.48 7.22
N LEU A 132 -0.18 -4.13 6.80
CA LEU A 132 -1.14 -5.10 6.25
C LEU A 132 -0.68 -5.71 4.93
N LEU A 133 0.07 -4.98 4.11
CA LEU A 133 0.64 -5.51 2.89
C LEU A 133 1.70 -6.58 3.17
N HIS A 134 2.22 -6.64 4.38
CA HIS A 134 3.08 -7.73 4.86
C HIS A 134 2.36 -9.10 4.95
N ARG A 135 1.02 -9.12 4.82
CA ARG A 135 0.23 -10.37 4.73
C ARG A 135 0.28 -11.01 3.35
N ILE A 136 0.71 -10.24 2.35
CA ILE A 136 0.85 -10.73 0.98
C ILE A 136 2.23 -11.37 0.87
N ASP A 137 2.29 -12.69 1.06
CA ASP A 137 3.56 -13.42 1.17
C ASP A 137 4.55 -13.10 0.03
N PRO A 138 4.16 -13.07 -1.28
CA PRO A 138 5.09 -12.73 -2.36
C PRO A 138 5.63 -11.28 -2.30
N MET A 139 4.91 -10.35 -1.69
CA MET A 139 5.34 -8.95 -1.57
C MET A 139 6.12 -8.66 -0.29
N LYS A 140 6.00 -9.53 0.71
CA LYS A 140 6.55 -9.35 2.06
C LYS A 140 8.03 -8.97 2.11
N PRO A 141 8.95 -9.55 1.31
CA PRO A 141 10.36 -9.19 1.31
C PRO A 141 10.64 -7.74 0.90
N TYR A 142 9.72 -7.14 0.12
CA TYR A 142 9.85 -5.82 -0.49
C TYR A 142 9.08 -4.73 0.24
N ILE A 143 8.40 -5.07 1.34
CA ILE A 143 7.64 -4.12 2.16
C ILE A 143 8.47 -3.75 3.40
N MET A 144 8.68 -2.46 3.60
CA MET A 144 9.09 -1.89 4.87
C MET A 144 7.83 -1.41 5.59
N PRO A 145 7.34 -2.19 6.59
CA PRO A 145 6.06 -1.92 7.19
C PRO A 145 6.10 -0.69 8.08
N VAL A 146 5.10 0.18 7.88
CA VAL A 146 4.79 1.27 8.81
C VAL A 146 3.39 1.06 9.37
N ASN A 147 3.19 1.49 10.61
CA ASN A 147 1.86 1.49 11.21
C ASN A 147 1.25 2.89 11.10
N PRO A 148 0.28 3.13 10.22
CA PRO A 148 -0.33 4.44 10.05
C PRO A 148 -1.25 4.86 11.24
N PHE A 149 -1.50 3.95 12.20
CA PHE A 149 -2.37 4.17 13.36
C PHE A 149 -1.64 4.37 14.67
N GLU A 150 -0.33 4.46 14.62
CA GLU A 150 0.44 4.88 15.78
C GLU A 150 0.17 6.36 16.04
N ASN A 151 -0.95 6.63 16.71
CA ASN A 151 -1.08 7.86 17.45
C ASN A 151 0.18 8.02 18.29
N HIS A 152 0.74 9.22 18.35
CA HIS A 152 1.98 9.66 19.01
C HIS A 152 2.40 8.96 20.34
N LYS A 153 1.64 8.00 20.82
CA LYS A 153 1.88 7.24 22.06
C LYS A 153 2.90 6.10 21.91
N ASP A 154 3.13 5.58 20.70
CA ASP A 154 4.14 4.54 20.46
C ASP A 154 5.32 5.08 19.62
N ALA A 155 5.90 6.17 20.11
CA ALA A 155 7.09 6.80 19.48
C ALA A 155 8.25 5.82 19.24
N LYS A 156 8.29 4.69 19.98
CA LYS A 156 9.37 3.69 19.86
C LYS A 156 9.28 2.91 18.53
N SER A 157 8.09 2.46 18.09
CA SER A 157 7.96 1.68 16.86
C SER A 157 8.19 2.55 15.62
N SER A 158 7.69 3.78 15.64
CA SER A 158 7.95 4.78 14.59
C SER A 158 9.45 5.09 14.44
N VAL A 159 10.17 5.21 15.54
CA VAL A 159 11.64 5.43 15.54
C VAL A 159 12.39 4.21 14.99
N ILE A 160 11.94 2.98 15.30
CA ILE A 160 12.54 1.75 14.78
C ILE A 160 12.37 1.69 13.26
N GLY A 161 11.17 1.93 12.75
CA GLY A 161 10.90 1.93 11.31
C GLY A 161 11.76 2.95 10.55
N ILE A 162 11.90 4.17 11.08
CA ILE A 162 12.77 5.19 10.48
C ILE A 162 14.25 4.73 10.50
N LYS A 163 14.73 4.13 11.59
CA LYS A 163 16.11 3.62 11.68
C LYS A 163 16.38 2.50 10.66
N GLU A 164 15.45 1.56 10.50
CA GLU A 164 15.57 0.48 9.52
C GLU A 164 15.59 1.01 8.09
N THR A 165 14.73 1.97 7.79
CA THR A 165 14.68 2.66 6.50
C THR A 165 16.02 3.35 6.19
N LEU A 166 16.53 4.12 7.14
CA LEU A 166 17.82 4.80 6.96
C LEU A 166 19.00 3.82 6.88
N ARG A 167 18.93 2.66 7.55
CA ARG A 167 19.94 1.60 7.39
C ARG A 167 19.91 1.02 5.99
N HIS A 168 18.72 0.66 5.45
CA HIS A 168 18.54 0.15 4.11
C HIS A 168 19.17 1.08 3.05
N LEU A 169 18.93 2.40 3.18
CA LEU A 169 19.52 3.41 2.29
C LEU A 169 21.04 3.53 2.46
N ARG A 170 21.55 3.49 3.69
CA ARG A 170 23.01 3.49 3.94
C ARG A 170 23.71 2.26 3.37
N ASP A 171 23.02 1.13 3.31
CA ASP A 171 23.51 -0.10 2.66
C ASP A 171 23.52 -0.01 1.13
N GLY A 172 23.28 1.17 0.55
CA GLY A 172 23.27 1.40 -0.90
C GLY A 172 22.00 0.93 -1.62
N LYS A 173 20.92 0.61 -0.88
CA LYS A 173 19.70 -0.01 -1.45
C LYS A 173 18.62 1.05 -1.63
N PRO A 174 17.97 1.12 -2.82
CA PRO A 174 16.96 2.11 -3.09
C PRO A 174 15.61 1.81 -2.42
N LEU A 175 14.81 2.85 -2.24
CA LEU A 175 13.55 2.83 -1.50
C LEU A 175 12.47 3.64 -2.21
N GLY A 176 11.24 3.13 -2.21
CA GLY A 176 10.06 3.85 -2.66
C GLY A 176 9.15 4.29 -1.51
N MET A 177 8.53 5.44 -1.65
CA MET A 177 7.52 5.90 -0.71
C MET A 177 6.43 6.75 -1.36
N PHE A 178 5.28 6.73 -0.74
CA PHE A 178 4.14 7.61 -1.01
C PHE A 178 4.02 8.59 0.15
N PRO A 179 4.62 9.80 0.04
CA PRO A 179 4.82 10.66 1.22
C PRO A 179 3.55 11.13 1.90
N ALA A 180 2.42 11.19 1.16
CA ALA A 180 1.12 11.56 1.71
C ALA A 180 0.52 10.46 2.63
N GLY A 181 1.04 9.22 2.57
CA GLY A 181 0.59 8.10 3.40
C GLY A 181 -0.81 7.58 3.10
N GLU A 182 -1.59 8.31 2.32
CA GLU A 182 -2.98 7.99 1.97
C GLU A 182 -3.24 8.18 0.48
N VAL A 183 -4.31 7.53 0.00
CA VAL A 183 -4.75 7.65 -1.40
C VAL A 183 -5.26 9.07 -1.68
N SER A 184 -4.95 9.58 -2.88
CA SER A 184 -5.41 10.90 -3.33
C SER A 184 -6.93 11.02 -3.26
N THR A 185 -7.42 12.18 -2.86
CA THR A 185 -8.86 12.47 -2.69
C THR A 185 -9.27 13.70 -3.47
N TYR A 186 -10.57 13.95 -3.58
CA TYR A 186 -11.06 15.20 -4.17
C TYR A 186 -10.86 16.38 -3.22
N LYS A 187 -10.21 17.42 -3.73
CA LYS A 187 -10.22 18.75 -3.14
C LYS A 187 -11.28 19.59 -3.85
N ASP A 188 -12.17 20.21 -3.09
CA ASP A 188 -13.24 21.10 -3.57
C ASP A 188 -14.14 20.45 -4.66
N GLY A 189 -14.22 19.11 -4.67
CA GLY A 189 -15.05 18.33 -5.58
C GLY A 189 -14.61 18.32 -7.05
N LYS A 190 -13.45 18.90 -7.38
CA LYS A 190 -12.98 19.03 -8.77
C LYS A 190 -11.59 18.46 -9.04
N LEU A 191 -10.66 18.62 -8.11
CA LEU A 191 -9.26 18.21 -8.28
C LEU A 191 -8.96 16.99 -7.43
N VAL A 192 -8.30 16.00 -8.03
CA VAL A 192 -7.72 14.86 -7.29
C VAL A 192 -6.32 15.28 -6.84
N VAL A 193 -6.11 15.30 -5.55
CA VAL A 193 -4.84 15.72 -4.94
C VAL A 193 -4.45 14.77 -3.81
N ASP A 194 -3.15 14.66 -3.59
CA ASP A 194 -2.63 14.01 -2.40
C ASP A 194 -2.85 14.91 -1.16
N LYS A 195 -2.95 14.29 -0.01
CA LYS A 195 -2.87 15.01 1.27
C LYS A 195 -1.46 15.58 1.49
N ALA A 196 -1.35 16.42 2.50
CA ALA A 196 -0.02 16.89 2.93
C ALA A 196 0.90 15.71 3.29
N TRP A 197 2.18 15.88 3.01
CA TRP A 197 3.17 14.85 3.30
C TRP A 197 3.31 14.61 4.81
N GLU A 198 3.42 13.37 5.19
CA GLU A 198 3.64 12.94 6.56
C GLU A 198 5.02 13.40 7.06
N GLU A 199 5.07 13.90 8.30
CA GLU A 199 6.34 14.31 8.93
C GLU A 199 7.41 13.21 8.93
N GLY A 200 6.97 11.95 9.10
CA GLY A 200 7.85 10.77 9.08
C GLY A 200 8.56 10.61 7.74
N ALA A 201 7.83 10.79 6.64
CA ALA A 201 8.38 10.74 5.29
C ALA A 201 9.39 11.88 5.07
N ILE A 202 9.04 13.11 5.47
CA ILE A 202 9.93 14.27 5.37
C ILE A 202 11.22 14.05 6.18
N LYS A 203 11.11 13.49 7.39
CA LYS A 203 12.28 13.16 8.24
C LYS A 203 13.21 12.13 7.59
N VAL A 204 12.65 11.10 6.94
CA VAL A 204 13.43 10.09 6.22
C VAL A 204 14.17 10.74 5.06
N ILE A 205 13.47 11.47 4.19
CA ILE A 205 14.05 12.14 3.02
C ILE A 205 15.21 13.04 3.43
N ARG A 206 15.00 13.89 4.45
CA ARG A 206 16.02 14.83 4.93
C ARG A 206 17.26 14.14 5.53
N LYS A 207 17.06 13.02 6.25
CA LYS A 207 18.16 12.33 6.93
C LYS A 207 18.94 11.37 6.03
N ALA A 208 18.31 10.89 4.97
CA ALA A 208 18.91 9.91 4.07
C ALA A 208 20.07 10.47 3.26
N GLN A 209 20.04 11.75 2.90
CA GLN A 209 21.10 12.43 2.12
C GLN A 209 21.46 11.68 0.82
N VAL A 210 20.44 11.11 0.16
CA VAL A 210 20.55 10.39 -1.12
C VAL A 210 19.72 11.09 -2.19
N PRO A 211 19.96 10.83 -3.49
CA PRO A 211 19.12 11.35 -4.55
C PRO A 211 17.64 11.04 -4.36
N VAL A 212 16.78 11.99 -4.72
CA VAL A 212 15.32 11.82 -4.68
C VAL A 212 14.78 11.90 -6.10
N VAL A 213 14.05 10.87 -6.50
CA VAL A 213 13.47 10.72 -7.83
C VAL A 213 11.95 10.83 -7.74
N PRO A 214 11.34 11.90 -8.24
CA PRO A 214 9.89 12.00 -8.30
C PRO A 214 9.32 11.09 -9.40
N ILE A 215 8.30 10.31 -9.06
CA ILE A 215 7.52 9.49 -9.99
C ILE A 215 6.07 9.93 -9.90
N TYR A 216 5.47 10.24 -11.03
CA TYR A 216 4.09 10.71 -11.07
C TYR A 216 3.20 9.71 -11.79
N PHE A 217 2.21 9.17 -11.09
CA PHE A 217 1.17 8.31 -11.65
C PHE A 217 0.06 9.15 -12.25
N HIS A 218 -0.04 9.17 -13.58
CA HIS A 218 -1.12 9.83 -14.34
C HIS A 218 -2.39 8.96 -14.31
N ALA A 219 -3.02 8.85 -13.15
CA ALA A 219 -4.18 8.01 -12.94
C ALA A 219 -5.18 8.64 -11.98
N LYS A 220 -6.39 8.10 -11.96
CA LYS A 220 -7.44 8.45 -11.00
C LYS A 220 -8.33 7.26 -10.74
N ASN A 221 -8.89 7.20 -9.54
CA ASN A 221 -9.90 6.22 -9.17
C ASN A 221 -11.26 6.50 -9.85
N SER A 222 -12.19 5.56 -9.70
CA SER A 222 -13.54 5.73 -10.19
C SER A 222 -14.29 6.82 -9.39
N TRP A 223 -15.32 7.39 -10.02
CA TRP A 223 -16.26 8.28 -9.35
C TRP A 223 -16.83 7.69 -8.04
N LEU A 224 -17.17 6.40 -8.05
CA LEU A 224 -17.71 5.71 -6.88
C LEU A 224 -16.71 5.70 -5.70
N PHE A 225 -15.43 5.50 -5.97
CA PHE A 225 -14.38 5.54 -4.95
C PHE A 225 -14.37 6.91 -4.25
N TYR A 226 -14.36 7.99 -5.00
CA TYR A 226 -14.32 9.35 -4.44
C TYR A 226 -15.63 9.73 -3.75
N PHE A 227 -16.77 9.21 -4.21
CA PHE A 227 -18.05 9.41 -3.53
C PHE A 227 -18.06 8.74 -2.16
N LEU A 228 -17.60 7.50 -2.07
CA LEU A 228 -17.52 6.76 -0.81
C LEU A 228 -16.49 7.37 0.17
N SER A 229 -15.38 7.90 -0.33
CA SER A 229 -14.39 8.56 0.53
C SER A 229 -14.93 9.80 1.23
N LYS A 230 -15.87 10.52 0.61
CA LYS A 230 -16.53 11.70 1.23
C LYS A 230 -17.51 11.37 2.35
N ILE A 231 -18.07 10.15 2.35
CA ILE A 231 -19.03 9.72 3.40
C ILE A 231 -18.28 9.30 4.66
N SER A 232 -16.99 9.03 4.55
CA SER A 232 -16.16 8.51 5.63
C SER A 232 -15.30 9.57 6.33
N ASP A 233 -15.31 10.81 5.85
CA ASP A 233 -14.75 12.01 6.51
C ASP A 233 -15.81 12.65 7.42
#